data_91822efca70fca0d5f762dbac800d96f
#
_entry.id   91822efca70fca0d5f762dbac800d96f
#
_cell.length_a   1.000
_cell.length_b   1.000
_cell.length_c   1.000
_cell.angle_alpha   90.00
_cell.angle_beta   90.00
_cell.angle_gamma   90.00
#
_symmetry.space_group_name_H-M   'P 1'
#
loop_
_entity.id
_entity.type
_entity.pdbx_description
1 polymer ?
#
loop_
_entity_poly.entity_id
_entity_poly.type
_entity_poly.pdbx_seq_one_letter_code
_entity_poly.pdbx_strand_id
1 'polypeptide(L)'
;MIILSYAPKQSPFCGDTGTRRIIYRFREESTTHMKSYQIELQGKSYTIKLKSFGRIDINGTVYNLRSLPHRNVAFIPMEYDLPIPEGKVMLVSGMLTMQLVVDGINQSSGKPHVPISKVPVWGYIFAILDFSMCLGGGAIPVLLAVVAFYLTLRISASELYPLGVRILLSVVLLVGGWLIMLLLAFLAAMAIGTV
;
A
#
# COMPACT_ATOMS: atom_id res chain seq x y z
N MET A 1 -21.22 7.63 -15.88
CA MET A 1 -20.69 8.92 -15.40
C MET A 1 -21.34 9.21 -14.04
N ILE A 2 -20.69 8.78 -12.95
CA ILE A 2 -21.20 8.96 -11.59
C ILE A 2 -20.37 10.09 -10.98
N ILE A 3 -20.99 11.26 -10.83
CA ILE A 3 -20.40 12.40 -10.14
C ILE A 3 -20.74 12.24 -8.66
N LEU A 4 -19.84 11.67 -7.88
CA LEU A 4 -19.93 11.69 -6.43
C LEU A 4 -19.32 13.01 -5.93
N SER A 5 -20.18 14.03 -5.77
CA SER A 5 -19.84 15.24 -5.04
C SER A 5 -19.85 14.91 -3.54
N TYR A 6 -18.67 14.65 -2.99
CA TYR A 6 -18.51 14.45 -1.55
C TYR A 6 -18.23 15.81 -0.90
N ALA A 7 -19.26 16.36 -0.23
CA ALA A 7 -19.08 17.51 0.65
C ALA A 7 -18.36 17.03 1.94
N PRO A 8 -17.25 17.64 2.34
CA PRO A 8 -16.57 17.25 3.56
C PRO A 8 -17.42 17.62 4.77
N LYS A 9 -17.74 16.62 5.59
CA LYS A 9 -18.38 16.77 6.90
C LYS A 9 -17.41 17.53 7.81
N GLN A 10 -17.76 18.75 8.17
CA GLN A 10 -17.00 19.59 9.08
C GLN A 10 -16.93 18.93 10.45
N SER A 11 -15.73 18.58 10.91
CA SER A 11 -15.47 18.36 12.32
C SER A 11 -15.10 19.71 12.96
N PRO A 12 -15.71 20.07 14.09
CA PRO A 12 -15.39 21.30 14.79
C PRO A 12 -14.12 21.08 15.64
N PHE A 13 -12.96 21.33 15.08
CA PHE A 13 -11.76 21.55 15.88
C PHE A 13 -11.39 23.03 15.74
N CYS A 14 -11.77 23.80 16.76
CA CYS A 14 -11.44 25.20 16.92
C CYS A 14 -9.95 25.30 17.30
N GLY A 15 -9.14 25.82 16.40
CA GLY A 15 -7.75 26.20 16.59
C GLY A 15 -7.41 27.24 15.54
N ASP A 16 -7.54 28.51 15.92
CA ASP A 16 -7.28 29.69 15.12
C ASP A 16 -5.77 29.81 14.85
N THR A 17 -5.34 29.36 13.70
CA THR A 17 -4.09 29.75 13.07
C THR A 17 -4.32 29.73 11.57
N GLY A 18 -4.34 30.91 10.96
CA GLY A 18 -4.43 31.28 9.55
C GLY A 18 -4.40 30.17 8.49
N THR A 19 -5.32 29.24 8.55
CA THR A 19 -5.39 28.11 7.63
C THR A 19 -5.93 28.60 6.29
N ARG A 20 -5.05 28.85 5.33
CA ARG A 20 -5.43 28.99 3.91
C ARG A 20 -6.25 27.75 3.56
N ARG A 21 -7.53 27.93 3.26
CA ARG A 21 -8.40 26.87 2.76
C ARG A 21 -7.82 26.37 1.44
N ILE A 22 -7.13 25.24 1.50
CA ILE A 22 -6.67 24.53 0.32
C ILE A 22 -7.91 23.80 -0.22
N ILE A 23 -8.48 24.29 -1.31
CA ILE A 23 -9.61 23.63 -1.98
C ILE A 23 -9.01 22.49 -2.81
N TYR A 24 -9.13 21.28 -2.31
CA TYR A 24 -8.79 20.09 -3.08
C TYR A 24 -9.96 19.74 -4.00
N ARG A 25 -9.79 19.88 -5.28
CA ARG A 25 -10.72 19.33 -6.27
C ARG A 25 -10.13 18.04 -6.79
N PHE A 26 -10.57 16.93 -6.22
CA PHE A 26 -10.15 15.61 -6.64
C PHE A 26 -11.11 15.05 -7.69
N ARG A 27 -10.60 14.66 -8.83
CA ARG A 27 -11.33 13.90 -9.86
C ARG A 27 -10.51 12.68 -10.23
N GLU A 28 -11.04 11.50 -9.99
CA GLU A 28 -10.49 10.24 -10.49
C GLU A 28 -11.17 9.91 -11.81
N GLU A 29 -10.42 9.90 -12.90
CA GLU A 29 -10.87 9.40 -14.20
C GLU A 29 -10.22 8.04 -14.45
N SER A 30 -11.01 6.99 -14.46
CA SER A 30 -10.58 5.65 -14.82
C SER A 30 -10.98 5.37 -16.27
N THR A 31 -10.07 5.57 -17.18
CA THR A 31 -10.17 5.05 -18.55
C THR A 31 -9.38 3.74 -18.61
N THR A 32 -9.94 2.73 -19.17
CA THR A 32 -9.70 1.28 -19.30
C THR A 32 -8.31 0.68 -18.93
N HIS A 33 -7.22 1.46 -18.73
CA HIS A 33 -5.89 0.98 -18.28
C HIS A 33 -5.01 2.05 -17.60
N MET A 34 -5.44 3.29 -17.44
CA MET A 34 -4.65 4.34 -16.80
C MET A 34 -5.45 5.08 -15.74
N LYS A 35 -4.97 5.06 -14.50
CA LYS A 35 -5.51 5.94 -13.45
C LYS A 35 -4.93 7.33 -13.63
N SER A 36 -5.80 8.33 -13.73
CA SER A 36 -5.42 9.74 -13.74
C SER A 36 -6.02 10.45 -12.53
N TYR A 37 -5.21 11.27 -11.88
CA TYR A 37 -5.61 12.09 -10.75
C TYR A 37 -5.47 13.55 -11.14
N GLN A 38 -6.50 14.35 -10.87
CA GLN A 38 -6.44 15.81 -11.00
C GLN A 38 -6.50 16.39 -9.60
N ILE A 39 -5.51 17.18 -9.23
CA ILE A 39 -5.42 17.86 -7.95
C ILE A 39 -5.18 19.35 -8.18
N GLU A 40 -5.76 20.17 -7.34
CA GLU A 40 -5.53 21.61 -7.34
C GLU A 40 -4.81 22.00 -6.04
N LEU A 41 -3.62 22.57 -6.17
CA LEU A 41 -2.77 23.00 -5.06
C LEU A 41 -2.41 24.47 -5.25
N GLN A 42 -2.72 25.28 -4.27
CA GLN A 42 -2.43 26.73 -4.27
C GLN A 42 -2.85 27.45 -5.57
N GLY A 43 -4.00 27.04 -6.15
CA GLY A 43 -4.53 27.63 -7.39
C GLY A 43 -3.88 27.12 -8.68
N LYS A 44 -2.95 26.15 -8.60
CA LYS A 44 -2.39 25.44 -9.76
C LYS A 44 -2.99 24.04 -9.86
N SER A 45 -3.40 23.65 -11.07
CA SER A 45 -3.92 22.31 -11.32
C SER A 45 -2.80 21.38 -11.80
N TYR A 46 -2.74 20.20 -11.20
CA TYR A 46 -1.82 19.13 -11.56
C TYR A 46 -2.59 17.93 -12.06
N THR A 47 -2.20 17.43 -13.23
CA THR A 47 -2.71 16.18 -13.78
C THR A 47 -1.62 15.12 -13.63
N ILE A 48 -1.90 14.10 -12.82
CA ILE A 48 -0.99 13.01 -12.52
C ILE A 48 -1.53 11.74 -13.18
N LYS A 49 -0.81 11.19 -14.15
CA LYS A 49 -1.19 9.95 -14.85
C LYS A 49 -0.22 8.84 -14.53
N LEU A 50 -0.73 7.72 -14.06
CA LEU A 50 0.08 6.52 -13.86
C LEU A 50 0.25 5.80 -15.19
N LYS A 51 1.49 5.70 -15.68
CA LYS A 51 1.85 4.94 -16.88
C LYS A 51 2.35 3.54 -16.50
N SER A 52 2.28 2.63 -17.45
CA SER A 52 2.84 1.29 -17.28
C SER A 52 4.34 1.32 -16.98
N PHE A 53 4.87 0.25 -16.38
CA PHE A 53 6.30 0.07 -16.07
C PHE A 53 6.89 1.07 -15.07
N GLY A 54 6.11 1.48 -14.06
CA GLY A 54 6.64 2.31 -12.97
C GLY A 54 6.99 3.74 -13.41
N ARG A 55 6.29 4.28 -14.39
CA ARG A 55 6.41 5.66 -14.84
C ARG A 55 5.19 6.48 -14.40
N ILE A 56 5.43 7.73 -14.08
CA ILE A 56 4.39 8.70 -13.75
C ILE A 56 4.54 9.93 -14.62
N ASP A 57 3.44 10.46 -15.09
CA ASP A 57 3.39 11.68 -15.89
C ASP A 57 2.73 12.77 -15.04
N ILE A 58 3.44 13.85 -14.81
CA ILE A 58 2.95 15.01 -14.06
C ILE A 58 2.96 16.19 -15.03
N ASN A 59 1.78 16.68 -15.42
CA ASN A 59 1.59 17.78 -16.36
C ASN A 59 2.38 17.61 -17.67
N GLY A 60 2.44 16.38 -18.21
CA GLY A 60 3.19 16.09 -19.46
C GLY A 60 4.66 15.74 -19.24
N THR A 61 5.22 15.92 -18.04
CA THR A 61 6.58 15.51 -17.72
C THR A 61 6.60 14.10 -17.15
N VAL A 62 7.35 13.21 -17.79
CA VAL A 62 7.42 11.79 -17.40
C VAL A 62 8.57 11.55 -16.44
N TYR A 63 8.27 11.02 -15.25
CA TYR A 63 9.24 10.62 -14.25
C TYR A 63 9.26 9.09 -14.10
N ASN A 64 10.42 8.54 -13.76
CA ASN A 64 10.53 7.14 -13.35
C ASN A 64 10.35 7.07 -11.82
N LEU A 65 9.40 6.26 -11.33
CA LEU A 65 9.15 6.13 -9.90
C LEU A 65 10.40 5.69 -9.11
N ARG A 66 11.26 4.86 -9.72
CA ARG A 66 12.50 4.41 -9.05
C ARG A 66 13.53 5.51 -8.85
N SER A 67 13.48 6.58 -9.65
CA SER A 67 14.39 7.72 -9.51
C SER A 67 13.90 8.77 -8.53
N LEU A 68 12.64 8.70 -8.09
CA LEU A 68 12.07 9.62 -7.12
C LEU A 68 12.49 9.22 -5.69
N PRO A 69 12.56 10.19 -4.76
CA PRO A 69 12.70 9.89 -3.36
C PRO A 69 11.58 8.95 -2.91
N HIS A 70 11.96 7.84 -2.28
CA HIS A 70 10.99 6.83 -1.88
C HIS A 70 11.35 6.19 -0.54
N ARG A 71 10.32 5.70 0.16
CA ARG A 71 10.47 4.89 1.37
C ARG A 71 10.17 3.43 1.03
N ASN A 72 11.02 2.55 1.52
CA ASN A 72 10.93 1.12 1.26
C ASN A 72 10.50 0.37 2.53
N VAL A 73 9.67 -0.67 2.32
CA VAL A 73 9.49 -1.74 3.30
C VAL A 73 10.32 -2.93 2.80
N ALA A 74 11.36 -3.27 3.55
CA ALA A 74 12.40 -4.19 3.12
C ALA A 74 13.03 -3.71 1.79
N PHE A 75 12.79 -4.40 0.69
CA PHE A 75 13.31 -4.06 -0.64
C PHE A 75 12.23 -3.52 -1.59
N ILE A 76 11.00 -3.34 -1.09
CA ILE A 76 9.85 -2.95 -1.91
C ILE A 76 9.55 -1.47 -1.65
N PRO A 77 9.70 -0.60 -2.66
CA PRO A 77 9.34 0.79 -2.52
C PRO A 77 7.82 0.93 -2.40
N MET A 78 7.38 1.62 -1.36
CA MET A 78 5.95 1.75 -1.01
C MET A 78 5.43 3.17 -1.04
N GLU A 79 6.25 4.15 -0.72
CA GLU A 79 5.89 5.56 -0.72
C GLU A 79 6.86 6.33 -1.60
N TYR A 80 6.34 7.11 -2.54
CA TYR A 80 7.13 7.92 -3.46
C TYR A 80 6.76 9.38 -3.27
N ASP A 81 7.75 10.23 -2.99
CA ASP A 81 7.55 11.67 -2.93
C ASP A 81 7.53 12.24 -4.34
N LEU A 82 6.45 12.93 -4.71
CA LEU A 82 6.32 13.53 -6.03
C LEU A 82 6.95 14.93 -6.06
N PRO A 83 7.63 15.31 -7.16
CA PRO A 83 8.31 16.60 -7.27
C PRO A 83 7.32 17.74 -7.57
N ILE A 84 6.42 18.01 -6.62
CA ILE A 84 5.42 19.08 -6.69
C ILE A 84 5.76 20.11 -5.60
N PRO A 85 6.22 21.32 -5.96
CA PRO A 85 6.71 22.29 -4.99
C PRO A 85 5.61 22.96 -4.16
N GLU A 86 4.36 22.96 -4.63
CA GLU A 86 3.23 23.64 -3.98
C GLU A 86 2.63 22.89 -2.79
N GLY A 87 3.02 21.64 -2.57
CA GLY A 87 2.52 20.82 -1.46
C GLY A 87 3.23 19.49 -1.34
N LYS A 88 3.06 18.82 -0.21
CA LYS A 88 3.61 17.49 -0.02
C LYS A 88 2.70 16.44 -0.66
N VAL A 89 3.05 16.03 -1.85
CA VAL A 89 2.29 15.02 -2.60
C VAL A 89 3.08 13.72 -2.64
N MET A 90 2.46 12.64 -2.19
CA MET A 90 3.05 11.30 -2.16
C MET A 90 2.16 10.31 -2.90
N LEU A 91 2.79 9.40 -3.61
CA LEU A 91 2.14 8.24 -4.20
C LEU A 91 2.45 7.01 -3.35
N VAL A 92 1.42 6.38 -2.81
CA VAL A 92 1.54 5.20 -1.93
C VAL A 92 1.12 3.97 -2.70
N SER A 93 2.02 2.98 -2.76
CA SER A 93 1.71 1.67 -3.35
C SER A 93 0.85 0.87 -2.38
N GLY A 94 -0.44 0.74 -2.69
CA GLY A 94 -1.33 -0.19 -2.00
C GLY A 94 -1.11 -1.63 -2.47
N MET A 95 -1.83 -2.58 -1.86
CA MET A 95 -1.72 -4.00 -2.21
C MET A 95 -2.15 -4.28 -3.66
N LEU A 96 -3.22 -3.64 -4.11
CA LEU A 96 -3.79 -3.80 -5.46
C LEU A 96 -3.83 -2.49 -6.25
N THR A 97 -3.73 -1.35 -5.60
CA THR A 97 -3.89 -0.04 -6.23
C THR A 97 -2.92 0.96 -5.64
N MET A 98 -2.47 1.90 -6.48
CA MET A 98 -1.76 3.08 -5.99
C MET A 98 -2.74 4.13 -5.49
N GLN A 99 -2.38 4.80 -4.42
CA GLN A 99 -3.20 5.83 -3.76
C GLN A 99 -2.42 7.13 -3.70
N LEU A 100 -3.10 8.24 -3.96
CA LEU A 100 -2.51 9.56 -3.88
C LEU A 100 -2.77 10.16 -2.49
N VAL A 101 -1.72 10.64 -1.87
CA VAL A 101 -1.75 11.34 -0.59
C VAL A 101 -1.28 12.76 -0.80
N VAL A 102 -2.08 13.73 -0.37
CA VAL A 102 -1.79 15.16 -0.47
C VAL A 102 -1.83 15.75 0.93
N ASP A 103 -0.74 16.38 1.35
CA ASP A 103 -0.57 16.97 2.68
C ASP A 103 -0.99 16.03 3.83
N GLY A 104 -0.63 14.76 3.69
CA GLY A 104 -0.92 13.74 4.69
C GLY A 104 -2.36 13.21 4.69
N ILE A 105 -3.19 13.58 3.69
CA ILE A 105 -4.55 13.07 3.54
C ILE A 105 -4.64 12.20 2.30
N ASN A 106 -5.09 10.96 2.48
CA ASN A 106 -5.33 10.04 1.38
C ASN A 106 -6.57 10.48 0.60
N GLN A 107 -6.39 10.80 -0.68
CA GLN A 107 -7.44 11.39 -1.51
C GLN A 107 -8.57 10.42 -1.85
N SER A 108 -8.30 9.11 -1.87
CA SER A 108 -9.34 8.11 -2.15
C SER A 108 -10.22 7.79 -0.95
N SER A 109 -9.69 7.87 0.28
CA SER A 109 -10.43 7.54 1.51
C SER A 109 -10.82 8.75 2.35
N GLY A 110 -10.22 9.92 2.10
CA GLY A 110 -10.39 11.13 2.91
C GLY A 110 -9.82 11.03 4.33
N LYS A 111 -9.10 9.95 4.63
CA LYS A 111 -8.52 9.69 5.96
C LYS A 111 -7.07 10.17 6.02
N PRO A 112 -6.57 10.54 7.21
CA PRO A 112 -5.15 10.80 7.39
C PRO A 112 -4.31 9.60 6.95
N HIS A 113 -3.25 9.89 6.20
CA HIS A 113 -2.28 8.88 5.81
C HIS A 113 -1.37 8.56 6.99
N VAL A 114 -1.25 7.28 7.29
CA VAL A 114 -0.30 6.79 8.30
C VAL A 114 0.98 6.37 7.55
N PRO A 115 2.10 7.07 7.77
CA PRO A 115 3.36 6.74 7.10
C PRO A 115 3.79 5.30 7.40
N ILE A 116 4.44 4.67 6.42
CA ILE A 116 5.01 3.34 6.63
C ILE A 116 6.30 3.50 7.45
N SER A 117 6.36 2.82 8.59
CA SER A 117 7.54 2.81 9.44
C SER A 117 8.58 1.81 8.96
N LYS A 118 9.79 1.88 9.52
CA LYS A 118 10.78 0.83 9.31
C LYS A 118 10.28 -0.48 9.89
N VAL A 119 10.51 -1.58 9.19
CA VAL A 119 10.18 -2.92 9.70
C VAL A 119 10.93 -3.17 11.01
N PRO A 120 10.25 -3.47 12.11
CA PRO A 120 10.90 -3.81 13.38
C PRO A 120 11.60 -5.17 13.29
N VAL A 121 12.61 -5.38 14.15
CA VAL A 121 13.42 -6.62 14.13
C VAL A 121 12.56 -7.88 14.25
N TRP A 122 11.54 -7.87 15.12
CA TRP A 122 10.61 -8.99 15.28
C TRP A 122 9.85 -9.31 13.98
N GLY A 123 9.54 -8.30 13.15
CA GLY A 123 8.89 -8.50 11.85
C GLY A 123 9.77 -9.30 10.88
N TYR A 124 11.08 -9.07 10.88
CA TYR A 124 12.01 -9.88 10.09
C TYR A 124 12.10 -11.31 10.61
N ILE A 125 12.06 -11.53 11.94
CA ILE A 125 12.05 -12.87 12.52
C ILE A 125 10.85 -13.68 12.02
N PHE A 126 9.64 -13.12 12.11
CA PHE A 126 8.44 -13.80 11.60
C PHE A 126 8.49 -14.01 10.10
N ALA A 127 8.97 -13.03 9.33
CA ALA A 127 9.12 -13.18 7.89
C ALA A 127 10.09 -14.31 7.50
N ILE A 128 11.19 -14.47 8.22
CA ILE A 128 12.13 -15.59 8.01
C ILE A 128 11.46 -16.93 8.39
N LEU A 129 10.68 -16.95 9.47
CA LEU A 129 9.91 -18.16 9.85
C LEU A 129 8.86 -18.53 8.79
N ASP A 130 8.20 -17.55 8.17
CA ASP A 130 7.29 -17.81 7.04
C ASP A 130 8.02 -18.47 5.88
N PHE A 131 9.28 -18.11 5.64
CA PHE A 131 10.11 -18.74 4.59
C PHE A 131 10.39 -20.22 4.87
N SER A 132 10.27 -20.69 6.12
CA SER A 132 10.44 -22.12 6.46
C SER A 132 9.41 -23.02 5.74
N MET A 133 8.28 -22.46 5.28
CA MET A 133 7.30 -23.19 4.47
C MET A 133 7.88 -23.69 3.13
N CYS A 134 8.94 -23.05 2.62
CA CYS A 134 9.65 -23.53 1.41
C CYS A 134 10.25 -24.94 1.59
N LEU A 135 10.52 -25.36 2.84
CA LEU A 135 11.05 -26.70 3.13
C LEU A 135 10.07 -27.83 2.77
N GLY A 136 8.78 -27.51 2.65
CA GLY A 136 7.77 -28.46 2.18
C GLY A 136 7.93 -28.91 0.72
N GLY A 137 8.78 -28.22 -0.03
CA GLY A 137 9.06 -28.53 -1.45
C GLY A 137 7.88 -28.21 -2.39
N GLY A 138 8.19 -28.00 -3.66
CA GLY A 138 7.18 -27.72 -4.70
C GLY A 138 6.78 -26.24 -4.84
N ALA A 139 6.08 -25.94 -5.93
CA ALA A 139 5.74 -24.56 -6.30
C ALA A 139 4.71 -23.91 -5.37
N ILE A 140 3.74 -24.67 -4.87
CA ILE A 140 2.66 -24.15 -4.02
C ILE A 140 3.19 -23.68 -2.65
N PRO A 141 3.98 -24.47 -1.90
CA PRO A 141 4.62 -24.03 -0.67
C PRO A 141 5.49 -22.79 -0.83
N VAL A 142 6.27 -22.72 -1.90
CA VAL A 142 7.12 -21.55 -2.19
C VAL A 142 6.26 -20.30 -2.42
N LEU A 143 5.17 -20.41 -3.19
CA LEU A 143 4.26 -19.27 -3.41
C LEU A 143 3.62 -18.80 -2.10
N LEU A 144 3.14 -19.73 -1.26
CA LEU A 144 2.56 -19.40 0.04
C LEU A 144 3.59 -18.73 0.96
N ALA A 145 4.82 -19.24 1.00
CA ALA A 145 5.89 -18.65 1.79
C ALA A 145 6.21 -17.20 1.36
N VAL A 146 6.29 -16.94 0.04
CA VAL A 146 6.56 -15.61 -0.49
C VAL A 146 5.42 -14.63 -0.15
N VAL A 147 4.16 -15.08 -0.28
CA VAL A 147 2.99 -14.26 0.06
C VAL A 147 2.97 -13.97 1.57
N ALA A 148 3.16 -14.98 2.42
CA ALA A 148 3.21 -14.83 3.87
C ALA A 148 4.33 -13.88 4.29
N PHE A 149 5.55 -14.09 3.80
CA PHE A 149 6.71 -13.22 4.00
C PHE A 149 6.38 -11.74 3.69
N TYR A 150 5.82 -11.49 2.50
CA TYR A 150 5.46 -10.14 2.08
C TYR A 150 4.41 -9.52 3.00
N LEU A 151 3.34 -10.26 3.34
CA LEU A 151 2.27 -9.78 4.21
C LEU A 151 2.78 -9.50 5.63
N THR A 152 3.62 -10.36 6.18
CA THR A 152 4.23 -10.20 7.50
C THR A 152 5.08 -8.94 7.58
N LEU A 153 5.93 -8.67 6.60
CA LEU A 153 6.72 -7.44 6.53
C LEU A 153 5.83 -6.21 6.45
N ARG A 154 4.78 -6.27 5.65
CA ARG A 154 3.84 -5.16 5.47
C ARG A 154 3.03 -4.86 6.73
N ILE A 155 2.53 -5.89 7.42
CA ILE A 155 1.79 -5.75 8.69
C ILE A 155 2.72 -5.20 9.77
N SER A 156 3.95 -5.70 9.85
CA SER A 156 4.95 -5.25 10.83
C SER A 156 5.30 -3.78 10.68
N ALA A 157 5.40 -3.28 9.44
CA ALA A 157 5.73 -1.90 9.13
C ALA A 157 4.53 -0.94 9.24
N SER A 158 3.30 -1.47 9.31
CA SER A 158 2.08 -0.66 9.33
C SER A 158 1.84 -0.05 10.72
N GLU A 159 1.76 1.27 10.82
CA GLU A 159 1.39 1.96 12.06
C GLU A 159 -0.12 2.03 12.31
N LEU A 160 -0.95 1.47 11.42
CA LEU A 160 -2.40 1.43 11.56
C LEU A 160 -2.88 0.61 12.76
N TYR A 161 -2.09 -0.39 13.17
CA TYR A 161 -2.45 -1.30 14.25
C TYR A 161 -1.53 -1.17 15.44
N PRO A 162 -2.03 -1.32 16.68
CA PRO A 162 -1.17 -1.38 17.86
C PRO A 162 -0.23 -2.60 17.79
N LEU A 163 0.91 -2.51 18.47
CA LEU A 163 1.96 -3.53 18.40
C LEU A 163 1.46 -4.96 18.65
N GLY A 164 0.60 -5.16 19.64
CA GLY A 164 0.05 -6.48 19.97
C GLY A 164 -0.76 -7.10 18.81
N VAL A 165 -1.54 -6.27 18.10
CA VAL A 165 -2.34 -6.74 16.95
C VAL A 165 -1.43 -7.09 15.77
N ARG A 166 -0.35 -6.33 15.53
CA ARG A 166 0.62 -6.65 14.47
C ARG A 166 1.30 -8.01 14.73
N ILE A 167 1.73 -8.24 15.97
CA ILE A 167 2.35 -9.52 16.35
C ILE A 167 1.33 -10.66 16.22
N LEU A 168 0.11 -10.48 16.71
CA LEU A 168 -0.95 -11.48 16.59
C LEU A 168 -1.24 -11.84 15.13
N LEU A 169 -1.38 -10.84 14.26
CA LEU A 169 -1.60 -11.08 12.82
C LEU A 169 -0.43 -11.83 12.17
N SER A 170 0.81 -11.52 12.56
CA SER A 170 1.99 -12.25 12.04
C SER A 170 2.00 -13.71 12.50
N VAL A 171 1.62 -13.98 13.76
CA VAL A 171 1.45 -15.35 14.27
C VAL A 171 0.34 -16.10 13.53
N VAL A 172 -0.80 -15.44 13.31
CA VAL A 172 -1.93 -16.03 12.56
C VAL A 172 -1.53 -16.36 11.13
N LEU A 173 -0.75 -15.51 10.46
CA LEU A 173 -0.23 -15.79 9.11
C LEU A 173 0.71 -16.99 9.10
N LEU A 174 1.64 -17.05 10.05
CA LEU A 174 2.59 -18.18 10.17
C LEU A 174 1.86 -19.50 10.42
N VAL A 175 1.00 -19.54 11.45
CA VAL A 175 0.28 -20.76 11.82
C VAL A 175 -0.72 -21.15 10.73
N GLY A 176 -1.48 -20.18 10.20
CA GLY A 176 -2.43 -20.40 9.12
C GLY A 176 -1.77 -20.93 7.85
N GLY A 177 -0.61 -20.40 7.49
CA GLY A 177 0.18 -20.89 6.35
C GLY A 177 0.60 -22.35 6.51
N TRP A 178 1.10 -22.72 7.70
CA TRP A 178 1.46 -24.12 7.99
C TRP A 178 0.24 -25.05 7.98
N LEU A 179 -0.91 -24.63 8.53
CA LEU A 179 -2.15 -25.40 8.49
C LEU A 179 -2.64 -25.63 7.07
N ILE A 180 -2.57 -24.60 6.22
CA ILE A 180 -2.92 -24.73 4.80
C ILE A 180 -1.99 -25.72 4.11
N MET A 181 -0.68 -25.65 4.37
CA MET A 181 0.28 -26.61 3.81
C MET A 181 -0.01 -28.06 4.23
N LEU A 182 -0.26 -28.28 5.51
CA LEU A 182 -0.59 -29.62 6.01
C LEU A 182 -1.88 -30.16 5.38
N LEU A 183 -2.89 -29.31 5.25
CA LEU A 183 -4.15 -29.67 4.59
C LEU A 183 -3.92 -30.07 3.12
N LEU A 184 -3.14 -29.28 2.38
CA LEU A 184 -2.82 -29.58 0.98
C LEU A 184 -2.03 -30.87 0.84
N ALA A 185 -1.05 -31.12 1.72
CA ALA A 185 -0.28 -32.35 1.75
C ALA A 185 -1.17 -33.56 2.03
N PHE A 186 -2.10 -33.44 2.99
CA PHE A 186 -3.07 -34.48 3.30
C PHE A 186 -3.99 -34.80 2.11
N LEU A 187 -4.55 -33.76 1.48
CA LEU A 187 -5.41 -33.93 0.29
C LEU A 187 -4.66 -34.59 -0.87
N ALA A 188 -3.38 -34.19 -1.10
CA ALA A 188 -2.55 -34.81 -2.11
C ALA A 188 -2.27 -36.30 -1.81
N ALA A 189 -1.99 -36.65 -0.56
CA ALA A 189 -1.78 -38.02 -0.14
C ALA A 189 -3.05 -38.88 -0.33
N MET A 190 -4.22 -38.34 -0.03
CA MET A 190 -5.50 -39.04 -0.30
C MET A 190 -5.72 -39.24 -1.79
N ALA A 191 -5.45 -38.25 -2.63
CA ALA A 191 -5.62 -38.35 -4.08
C ALA A 191 -4.69 -39.41 -4.72
N ILE A 192 -3.46 -39.55 -4.20
CA ILE A 192 -2.51 -40.55 -4.69
C ILE A 192 -2.84 -41.96 -4.15
N GLY A 193 -3.36 -42.06 -2.93
CA GLY A 193 -3.70 -43.36 -2.28
C GLY A 193 -5.02 -43.97 -2.78
N THR A 194 -5.78 -43.27 -3.61
CA THR A 194 -7.05 -43.72 -4.19
C THR A 194 -6.89 -44.28 -5.62
N VAL A 195 -5.68 -44.34 -6.14
CA VAL A 195 -5.31 -45.01 -7.40
C VAL A 195 -4.63 -46.33 -7.07
#